data_2c6752b32f96e59ba84720e35f871a34
#
_entry.id   2c6752b32f96e59ba84720e35f871a34
#
_cell.length_a   1.000
_cell.length_b   1.000
_cell.length_c   1.000
_cell.angle_alpha   90.00
_cell.angle_beta   90.00
_cell.angle_gamma   90.00
#
_symmetry.space_group_name_H-M   'P 1'
#
loop_
_entity.id
_entity.type
_entity.pdbx_description
1 polymer ?
#
loop_
_entity_poly.entity_id
_entity_poly.type
_entity_poly.pdbx_seq_one_letter_code
_entity_poly.pdbx_strand_id
1 'polypeptide(L)'
;MTLISRRVAQFKRDYKLMKRRGKDMEKLRSVMRKLANEEPLEAKHRNHPLVGNYVGRRECHVEPDWLLIYKIEPGVIIFERTGTHADLFG
;
A
#
# COMPACT_ATOMS: atom_id res chain seq x y z
N MET A 1 2.38 -15.60 10.48
CA MET A 1 2.54 -14.69 11.62
C MET A 1 2.02 -13.31 11.22
N THR A 2 1.37 -12.60 12.14
CA THR A 2 0.80 -11.28 11.83
C THR A 2 1.79 -10.17 12.17
N LEU A 3 2.03 -9.29 11.20
CA LEU A 3 2.85 -8.11 11.41
C LEU A 3 2.03 -7.02 12.11
N ILE A 4 2.70 -6.21 12.93
CA ILE A 4 2.06 -5.02 13.49
C ILE A 4 1.94 -3.98 12.37
N SER A 5 0.74 -3.44 12.17
CA SER A 5 0.49 -2.43 11.13
C SER A 5 0.69 -1.03 11.66
N ARG A 6 1.46 -0.23 10.93
CA ARG A 6 1.63 1.20 11.20
C ARG A 6 1.26 2.00 9.97
N ARG A 7 0.78 3.23 10.20
CA ARG A 7 0.40 4.15 9.13
C ARG A 7 1.06 5.49 9.40
N VAL A 8 1.88 5.96 8.46
CA VAL A 8 2.48 7.30 8.59
C VAL A 8 1.43 8.37 8.28
N ALA A 9 1.68 9.61 8.71
CA ALA A 9 0.73 10.71 8.53
C ALA A 9 0.35 10.94 7.07
N GLN A 10 1.34 10.84 6.15
CA GLN A 10 1.08 11.01 4.72
C GLN A 10 0.12 9.92 4.20
N PHE A 11 0.29 8.67 4.64
CA PHE A 11 -0.63 7.60 4.26
C PHE A 11 -2.06 7.90 4.72
N LYS A 12 -2.22 8.42 5.94
CA LYS A 12 -3.54 8.76 6.45
C LYS A 12 -4.21 9.85 5.61
N ARG A 13 -3.44 10.83 5.14
CA ARG A 13 -3.95 11.87 4.24
C ARG A 13 -4.33 11.28 2.88
N ASP A 14 -3.47 10.43 2.33
CA ASP A 14 -3.74 9.75 1.06
C ASP A 14 -5.01 8.90 1.16
N TYR A 15 -5.17 8.18 2.28
CA TYR A 15 -6.33 7.33 2.54
C TYR A 15 -7.64 8.14 2.47
N LYS A 16 -7.65 9.29 3.16
CA LYS A 16 -8.83 10.18 3.16
C LYS A 16 -9.12 10.70 1.76
N LEU A 17 -8.08 11.02 0.99
CA LEU A 17 -8.25 11.51 -0.39
C LEU A 17 -8.89 10.43 -1.28
N MET A 18 -8.41 9.19 -1.18
CA MET A 18 -9.00 8.09 -1.95
C MET A 18 -10.46 7.87 -1.59
N LYS A 19 -10.78 7.96 -0.31
CA LYS A 19 -12.16 7.84 0.16
C LYS A 19 -13.04 8.95 -0.43
N ARG A 20 -12.56 10.19 -0.44
CA ARG A 20 -13.30 11.33 -1.01
C ARG A 20 -13.51 11.17 -2.52
N ARG A 21 -12.58 10.53 -3.22
CA ARG A 21 -12.71 10.26 -4.66
C ARG A 21 -13.67 9.12 -4.96
N GLY A 22 -14.27 8.51 -3.94
CA GLY A 22 -15.22 7.42 -4.12
C GLY A 22 -14.61 6.07 -4.41
N LYS A 23 -13.33 5.87 -4.10
CA LYS A 23 -12.68 4.58 -4.27
C LYS A 23 -13.29 3.55 -3.31
N ASP A 24 -13.31 2.29 -3.74
CA ASP A 24 -13.75 1.18 -2.89
C ASP A 24 -12.70 0.86 -1.85
N MET A 25 -12.83 1.50 -0.68
CA MET A 25 -11.84 1.38 0.38
C MET A 25 -11.72 -0.03 0.95
N GLU A 26 -12.74 -0.87 0.78
CA GLU A 26 -12.65 -2.27 1.21
C GLU A 26 -11.60 -3.04 0.42
N LYS A 27 -11.41 -2.71 -0.86
CA LYS A 27 -10.34 -3.30 -1.67
C LYS A 27 -8.98 -3.00 -1.06
N LEU A 28 -8.74 -1.75 -0.66
CA LEU A 28 -7.49 -1.36 -0.02
C LEU A 28 -7.31 -2.08 1.32
N ARG A 29 -8.35 -2.07 2.17
CA ARG A 29 -8.28 -2.74 3.47
C ARG A 29 -8.00 -4.23 3.33
N SER A 30 -8.60 -4.88 2.34
CA SER A 30 -8.38 -6.30 2.08
C SER A 30 -6.91 -6.59 1.74
N VAL A 31 -6.31 -5.78 0.87
CA VAL A 31 -4.90 -5.91 0.51
C VAL A 31 -4.01 -5.67 1.74
N MET A 32 -4.31 -4.64 2.52
CA MET A 32 -3.55 -4.33 3.73
C MET A 32 -3.59 -5.49 4.74
N ARG A 33 -4.78 -6.09 4.93
CA ARG A 33 -4.93 -7.25 5.83
C ARG A 33 -4.08 -8.43 5.38
N LYS A 34 -4.12 -8.75 4.09
CA LYS A 34 -3.32 -9.85 3.55
C LYS A 34 -1.83 -9.61 3.76
N LEU A 35 -1.38 -8.40 3.50
CA LEU A 35 0.03 -8.04 3.71
C LEU A 35 0.42 -8.17 5.18
N ALA A 36 -0.41 -7.66 6.09
CA ALA A 36 -0.15 -7.73 7.53
C ALA A 36 -0.14 -9.17 8.05
N ASN A 37 -0.98 -10.03 7.48
CA ASN A 37 -1.04 -11.45 7.83
C ASN A 37 0.01 -12.30 7.11
N GLU A 38 0.85 -11.66 6.30
CA GLU A 38 1.88 -12.33 5.47
C GLU A 38 1.28 -13.36 4.52
N GLU A 39 0.05 -13.10 4.06
CA GLU A 39 -0.61 -13.91 3.05
C GLU A 39 -0.18 -13.44 1.66
N PRO A 40 -0.01 -14.36 0.69
CA PRO A 40 0.35 -13.95 -0.67
C PRO A 40 -0.78 -13.17 -1.33
N LEU A 41 -0.41 -12.15 -2.11
CA LEU A 41 -1.37 -11.41 -2.94
C LEU A 41 -1.57 -12.13 -4.27
N GLU A 42 -2.75 -11.97 -4.87
CA GLU A 42 -2.98 -12.47 -6.21
C GLU A 42 -2.06 -11.76 -7.21
N ALA A 43 -1.71 -12.44 -8.30
CA ALA A 43 -0.79 -11.90 -9.31
C ALA A 43 -1.24 -10.55 -9.87
N LYS A 44 -2.56 -10.30 -9.94
CA LYS A 44 -3.11 -9.03 -10.43
C LYS A 44 -2.65 -7.82 -9.61
N HIS A 45 -2.23 -8.02 -8.36
CA HIS A 45 -1.78 -6.94 -7.50
C HIS A 45 -0.32 -6.57 -7.71
N ARG A 46 0.42 -7.28 -8.54
CA ARG A 46 1.80 -6.95 -8.95
C ARG A 46 2.68 -6.49 -7.80
N ASN A 47 2.76 -7.30 -6.75
CA ASN A 47 3.57 -6.98 -5.57
C ASN A 47 5.06 -7.09 -5.93
N HIS A 48 5.81 -5.97 -5.85
CA HIS A 48 7.22 -5.96 -6.23
C HIS A 48 8.00 -4.89 -5.46
N PRO A 49 9.33 -5.06 -5.31
CA PRO A 49 10.15 -4.03 -4.68
C PRO A 49 10.29 -2.80 -5.58
N LEU A 50 10.51 -1.64 -4.96
CA LEU A 50 10.74 -0.39 -5.65
C LEU A 50 12.24 -0.07 -5.69
N VAL A 51 12.63 0.76 -6.64
CA VAL A 51 14.00 1.23 -6.82
C VAL A 51 14.03 2.77 -6.81
N GLY A 52 15.23 3.35 -6.90
CA GLY A 52 15.37 4.80 -6.91
C GLY A 52 15.06 5.42 -5.55
N ASN A 53 14.26 6.49 -5.54
CA ASN A 53 13.94 7.23 -4.31
C ASN A 53 13.15 6.41 -3.30
N TYR A 54 12.53 5.30 -3.74
CA TYR A 54 11.74 4.42 -2.89
C TYR A 54 12.44 3.10 -2.59
N VAL A 55 13.76 3.04 -2.76
CA VAL A 55 14.52 1.82 -2.46
C VAL A 55 14.26 1.38 -1.01
N GLY A 56 14.14 0.06 -0.81
CA GLY A 56 13.79 -0.51 0.50
C GLY A 56 12.29 -0.61 0.75
N ARG A 57 11.46 -0.09 -0.15
CA ARG A 57 10.01 -0.19 -0.07
C ARG A 57 9.49 -1.11 -1.15
N ARG A 58 8.22 -1.51 -0.99
CA ARG A 58 7.52 -2.33 -1.97
C ARG A 58 6.26 -1.62 -2.42
N GLU A 59 5.81 -1.98 -3.61
CA GLU A 59 4.59 -1.47 -4.21
C GLU A 59 3.68 -2.64 -4.58
N CYS A 60 2.38 -2.46 -4.40
CA CYS A 60 1.40 -3.34 -5.00
C CYS A 60 0.25 -2.50 -5.56
N HIS A 61 -0.53 -3.12 -6.46
CA HIS A 61 -1.65 -2.47 -7.13
C HIS A 61 -2.95 -2.95 -6.50
N VAL A 62 -3.68 -2.05 -5.85
CA VAL A 62 -5.05 -2.33 -5.38
C VAL A 62 -5.97 -2.45 -6.59
N GLU A 63 -5.79 -1.55 -7.55
CA GLU A 63 -6.38 -1.56 -8.90
C GLU A 63 -5.28 -1.15 -9.88
N PRO A 64 -5.46 -1.28 -11.20
CA PRO A 64 -4.39 -0.97 -12.17
C PRO A 64 -3.73 0.40 -11.97
N ASP A 65 -4.50 1.43 -11.60
CA ASP A 65 -3.96 2.75 -11.30
C ASP A 65 -4.26 3.18 -9.86
N TRP A 66 -4.23 2.25 -8.95
CA TRP A 66 -4.35 2.56 -7.53
C TRP A 66 -3.30 1.76 -6.76
N LEU A 67 -2.26 2.46 -6.31
CA LEU A 67 -1.06 1.87 -5.74
C LEU A 67 -1.05 1.95 -4.23
N LEU A 68 -0.32 1.02 -3.62
CA LEU A 68 -0.03 1.03 -2.19
C LEU A 68 1.48 0.85 -2.04
N ILE A 69 2.14 1.81 -1.39
CA ILE A 69 3.57 1.73 -1.07
C ILE A 69 3.72 1.45 0.42
N TYR A 70 4.52 0.44 0.74
CA TYR A 70 4.72 0.01 2.10
C TYR A 70 6.16 -0.46 2.32
N LYS A 71 6.55 -0.58 3.58
CA LYS A 71 7.86 -1.06 3.98
C LYS A 71 7.67 -2.14 5.04
N ILE A 72 8.44 -3.22 4.94
CA ILE A 72 8.44 -4.28 5.95
C ILE A 72 9.73 -4.20 6.75
N GLU A 73 9.58 -4.15 8.06
CA GLU A 73 10.67 -4.24 9.03
C GLU A 73 10.40 -5.45 9.94
N PRO A 74 11.37 -5.91 10.75
CA PRO A 74 11.12 -7.06 11.61
C PRO A 74 9.88 -6.88 12.49
N GLY A 75 8.88 -7.73 12.28
CA GLY A 75 7.62 -7.72 13.02
C GLY A 75 6.64 -6.61 12.68
N VAL A 76 6.95 -5.73 11.72
CA VAL A 76 6.15 -4.53 11.45
C VAL A 76 5.98 -4.31 9.96
N ILE A 77 4.79 -3.88 9.54
CA ILE A 77 4.56 -3.35 8.21
C ILE A 77 4.15 -1.88 8.33
N ILE A 78 4.76 -1.02 7.54
CA ILE A 78 4.51 0.42 7.58
C ILE A 78 3.90 0.82 6.24
N PHE A 79 2.66 1.30 6.25
CA PHE A 79 1.98 1.81 5.06
C PHE A 79 2.34 3.27 4.89
N GLU A 80 2.96 3.62 3.76
CA GLU A 80 3.55 4.93 3.53
C GLU A 80 2.78 5.81 2.57
N ARG A 81 2.30 5.25 1.45
CA ARG A 81 1.55 6.02 0.45
C ARG A 81 0.45 5.17 -0.18
N THR A 82 -0.61 5.81 -0.63
CA THR A 82 -1.59 5.21 -1.53
C THR A 82 -2.16 6.28 -2.44
N GLY A 83 -2.39 5.92 -3.69
CA GLY A 83 -2.91 6.86 -4.70
C GLY A 83 -2.67 6.35 -6.10
N THR A 84 -2.97 7.19 -7.10
CA THR A 84 -2.70 6.87 -8.50
C THR A 84 -1.22 7.08 -8.80
N HIS A 85 -0.78 6.61 -9.98
CA HIS A 85 0.58 6.90 -10.45
C HIS A 85 0.85 8.40 -10.44
N ALA A 86 -0.11 9.22 -10.90
CA ALA A 86 0.05 10.67 -10.91
C ALA A 86 0.17 11.25 -9.50
N ASP A 87 -0.58 10.71 -8.54
CA ASP A 87 -0.51 11.18 -7.15
C ASP A 87 0.86 10.90 -6.52
N LEU A 88 1.47 9.77 -6.84
CA LEU A 88 2.66 9.28 -6.15
C LEU A 88 3.97 9.59 -6.89
N PHE A 89 3.91 9.63 -8.22
CA PHE A 89 5.12 9.79 -9.04
C PHE A 89 5.07 11.01 -9.97
N GLY A 90 4.00 11.74 -9.94
CA GLY A 90 3.82 12.94 -10.76
C GLY A 90 3.30 12.65 -12.15
#